data_9fc9a50ca6b58844f4a70b730b6072d9
#
_entry.id   9fc9a50ca6b58844f4a70b730b6072d9
#
_cell.length_a   1.000
_cell.length_b   1.000
_cell.length_c   1.000
_cell.angle_alpha   90.00
_cell.angle_beta   90.00
_cell.angle_gamma   90.00
#
_symmetry.space_group_name_H-M   'P 1'
#
loop_
_entity.id
_entity.type
_entity.pdbx_description
1 polymer ?
#
loop_
_entity_poly.entity_id
_entity_poly.type
_entity_poly.pdbx_seq_one_letter_code
_entity_poly.pdbx_strand_id
1 'polypeptide(L)'
;MTKKLWEASNKQKKNSNLFAFENFISKKFNKKFKRDYKKISDWSIRYSHEFWDCLWDFSKIKGIKSKKKIKKSKIFYKNLFLPGSKLNFGENLLSKNNNDKAITFVSENGYREQKSWKQLNLSTSKISYFLKNIKIKKGDRIAAYMPNTIET
;
A
#
# COMPACT_ATOMS: atom_id res chain seq x y z
N MET A 1 -28.48 -23.32 -5.86
CA MET A 1 -27.99 -21.92 -6.07
C MET A 1 -27.71 -21.29 -4.72
N THR A 2 -26.50 -20.86 -4.46
CA THR A 2 -26.14 -20.19 -3.20
C THR A 2 -26.76 -18.79 -3.18
N LYS A 3 -27.56 -18.49 -2.15
CA LYS A 3 -28.19 -17.20 -1.96
C LYS A 3 -27.11 -16.13 -1.73
N LYS A 4 -27.13 -15.06 -2.52
CA LYS A 4 -26.22 -13.93 -2.34
C LYS A 4 -26.58 -13.18 -1.04
N LEU A 5 -25.65 -13.14 -0.08
CA LEU A 5 -25.89 -12.54 1.24
C LEU A 5 -25.77 -11.01 1.24
N TRP A 6 -24.89 -10.45 0.41
CA TRP A 6 -24.66 -9.02 0.34
C TRP A 6 -24.15 -8.60 -1.05
N GLU A 7 -24.47 -7.38 -1.47
CA GLU A 7 -23.93 -6.73 -2.64
C GLU A 7 -23.75 -5.22 -2.40
N ALA A 8 -22.62 -4.68 -2.86
CA ALA A 8 -22.39 -3.24 -2.82
C ALA A 8 -23.43 -2.49 -3.68
N SER A 9 -23.99 -1.39 -3.15
CA SER A 9 -24.86 -0.51 -3.90
C SER A 9 -24.13 0.14 -5.08
N ASN A 10 -24.88 0.62 -6.09
CA ASN A 10 -24.29 1.32 -7.22
C ASN A 10 -23.48 2.57 -6.81
N LYS A 11 -23.88 3.26 -5.75
CA LYS A 11 -23.16 4.40 -5.18
C LYS A 11 -21.82 3.97 -4.60
N GLN A 12 -21.80 2.89 -3.82
CA GLN A 12 -20.56 2.33 -3.25
C GLN A 12 -19.60 1.85 -4.35
N LYS A 13 -20.12 1.16 -5.38
CA LYS A 13 -19.31 0.71 -6.53
C LYS A 13 -18.67 1.90 -7.25
N LYS A 14 -19.42 2.97 -7.54
CA LYS A 14 -18.92 4.18 -8.22
C LYS A 14 -17.87 4.94 -7.40
N ASN A 15 -17.99 4.93 -6.07
CA ASN A 15 -17.08 5.63 -5.17
C ASN A 15 -15.89 4.76 -4.73
N SER A 16 -15.74 3.54 -5.24
CA SER A 16 -14.65 2.64 -4.88
C SER A 16 -13.34 3.01 -5.56
N ASN A 17 -12.22 2.75 -4.88
CA ASN A 17 -10.89 2.87 -5.48
C ASN A 17 -10.71 1.96 -6.70
N LEU A 18 -11.39 0.81 -6.72
CA LEU A 18 -11.38 -0.09 -7.89
C LEU A 18 -11.97 0.59 -9.12
N PHE A 19 -13.10 1.29 -8.96
CA PHE A 19 -13.72 2.03 -10.06
C PHE A 19 -12.84 3.21 -10.53
N ALA A 20 -12.23 3.92 -9.58
CA ALA A 20 -11.29 5.00 -9.91
C ALA A 20 -10.06 4.46 -10.68
N PHE A 21 -9.53 3.30 -10.26
CA PHE A 21 -8.42 2.63 -10.94
C PHE A 21 -8.83 2.13 -12.33
N GLU A 22 -10.03 1.51 -12.47
CA GLU A 22 -10.57 1.11 -13.77
C GLU A 22 -10.62 2.29 -14.75
N ASN A 23 -11.13 3.44 -14.31
CA ASN A 23 -11.17 4.65 -15.14
C ASN A 23 -9.75 5.12 -15.53
N PHE A 24 -8.80 5.06 -14.59
CA PHE A 24 -7.41 5.43 -14.85
C PHE A 24 -6.76 4.55 -15.93
N ILE A 25 -6.86 3.22 -15.80
CA ILE A 25 -6.28 2.29 -16.79
C ILE A 25 -7.05 2.32 -18.12
N SER A 26 -8.37 2.48 -18.08
CA SER A 26 -9.21 2.60 -19.28
C SER A 26 -8.79 3.80 -20.12
N LYS A 27 -8.55 4.94 -19.49
CA LYS A 27 -8.08 6.16 -20.15
C LYS A 27 -6.67 5.98 -20.72
N LYS A 28 -5.74 5.38 -19.94
CA LYS A 28 -4.33 5.21 -20.35
C LYS A 28 -4.16 4.26 -21.53
N PHE A 29 -4.97 3.19 -21.60
CA PHE A 29 -4.83 2.13 -22.61
C PHE A 29 -5.97 2.09 -23.62
N ASN A 30 -6.90 3.05 -23.59
CA ASN A 30 -8.10 3.06 -24.44
C ASN A 30 -8.88 1.73 -24.37
N LYS A 31 -9.01 1.14 -23.18
CA LYS A 31 -9.70 -0.14 -22.93
C LYS A 31 -10.97 0.06 -22.12
N LYS A 32 -12.00 -0.76 -22.41
CA LYS A 32 -13.28 -0.74 -21.68
C LYS A 32 -13.43 -2.04 -20.88
N PHE A 33 -13.33 -1.95 -19.55
CA PHE A 33 -13.54 -3.10 -18.65
C PHE A 33 -15.00 -3.28 -18.24
N LYS A 34 -15.87 -2.24 -18.44
CA LYS A 34 -17.32 -2.29 -18.19
C LYS A 34 -17.70 -2.65 -16.75
N ARG A 35 -16.89 -2.25 -15.75
CA ARG A 35 -17.06 -2.59 -14.32
C ARG A 35 -17.04 -4.10 -14.05
N ASP A 36 -16.36 -4.85 -14.87
CA ASP A 36 -16.18 -6.28 -14.74
C ASP A 36 -14.84 -6.56 -14.07
N TYR A 37 -14.90 -6.93 -12.79
CA TYR A 37 -13.70 -7.25 -12.00
C TYR A 37 -12.86 -8.35 -12.64
N LYS A 38 -13.52 -9.38 -13.22
CA LYS A 38 -12.82 -10.49 -13.86
C LYS A 38 -11.96 -10.00 -15.04
N LYS A 39 -12.48 -9.09 -15.85
CA LYS A 39 -11.72 -8.50 -16.97
C LYS A 39 -10.50 -7.72 -16.50
N ILE A 40 -10.62 -6.97 -15.39
CA ILE A 40 -9.48 -6.26 -14.79
C ILE A 40 -8.46 -7.26 -14.25
N SER A 41 -8.92 -8.32 -13.56
CA SER A 41 -8.08 -9.40 -13.03
C SER A 41 -7.34 -10.13 -14.14
N ASP A 42 -8.03 -10.57 -15.19
CA ASP A 42 -7.43 -11.25 -16.34
C ASP A 42 -6.42 -10.36 -17.05
N TRP A 43 -6.73 -9.06 -17.18
CA TRP A 43 -5.80 -8.07 -17.72
C TRP A 43 -4.57 -7.89 -16.84
N SER A 44 -4.71 -7.83 -15.53
CA SER A 44 -3.61 -7.66 -14.59
C SER A 44 -2.62 -8.83 -14.63
N ILE A 45 -3.09 -10.04 -14.89
CA ILE A 45 -2.26 -11.24 -15.03
C ILE A 45 -1.56 -11.23 -16.41
N ARG A 46 -2.31 -10.98 -17.47
CA ARG A 46 -1.78 -11.00 -18.86
C ARG A 46 -0.80 -9.86 -19.12
N TYR A 47 -1.09 -8.69 -18.61
CA TYR A 47 -0.31 -7.45 -18.78
C TYR A 47 0.23 -6.97 -17.43
N SER A 48 0.90 -7.86 -16.72
CA SER A 48 1.32 -7.62 -15.33
C SER A 48 2.30 -6.45 -15.19
N HIS A 49 3.12 -6.16 -16.21
CA HIS A 49 3.99 -4.99 -16.19
C HIS A 49 3.18 -3.69 -16.22
N GLU A 50 2.24 -3.58 -17.14
CA GLU A 50 1.36 -2.43 -17.31
C GLU A 50 0.49 -2.22 -16.06
N PHE A 51 0.01 -3.32 -15.46
CA PHE A 51 -0.76 -3.27 -14.22
C PHE A 51 0.05 -2.66 -13.08
N TRP A 52 1.25 -3.18 -12.79
CA TRP A 52 2.07 -2.69 -11.68
C TRP A 52 2.62 -1.28 -11.95
N ASP A 53 2.92 -0.95 -13.20
CA ASP A 53 3.30 0.41 -13.60
C ASP A 53 2.17 1.40 -13.32
N CYS A 54 0.94 1.06 -13.71
CA CYS A 54 -0.24 1.88 -13.45
C CYS A 54 -0.59 1.97 -11.97
N LEU A 55 -0.45 0.87 -11.24
CA LEU A 55 -0.74 0.86 -9.80
C LEU A 55 0.20 1.78 -9.04
N TRP A 56 1.50 1.81 -9.42
CA TRP A 56 2.46 2.76 -8.86
C TRP A 56 2.00 4.21 -9.05
N ASP A 57 1.63 4.59 -10.28
CA ASP A 57 1.21 5.96 -10.60
C ASP A 57 -0.13 6.31 -9.93
N PHE A 58 -1.11 5.43 -9.99
CA PHE A 58 -2.42 5.61 -9.38
C PHE A 58 -2.34 5.76 -7.86
N SER A 59 -1.51 4.95 -7.20
CA SER A 59 -1.30 5.00 -5.76
C SER A 59 -0.37 6.14 -5.33
N LYS A 60 0.18 6.91 -6.28
CA LYS A 60 1.11 8.03 -6.02
C LYS A 60 2.28 7.61 -5.14
N ILE A 61 2.85 6.45 -5.40
CA ILE A 61 3.97 5.90 -4.63
C ILE A 61 5.16 6.87 -4.67
N LYS A 62 5.63 7.29 -3.51
CA LYS A 62 6.84 8.10 -3.34
C LYS A 62 8.07 7.22 -3.53
N GLY A 63 8.93 7.57 -4.48
CA GLY A 63 10.15 6.82 -4.76
C GLY A 63 10.66 7.05 -6.17
N ILE A 64 11.75 6.36 -6.50
CA ILE A 64 12.34 6.35 -7.85
C ILE A 64 11.80 5.15 -8.59
N LYS A 65 10.90 5.37 -9.54
CA LYS A 65 10.30 4.33 -10.36
C LYS A 65 11.24 3.92 -11.48
N SER A 66 11.52 2.64 -11.58
CA SER A 66 12.30 2.08 -12.70
C SER A 66 11.46 1.96 -13.97
N LYS A 67 12.08 2.21 -15.12
CA LYS A 67 11.49 1.97 -16.44
C LYS A 67 11.66 0.52 -16.92
N LYS A 68 12.35 -0.33 -16.15
CA LYS A 68 12.61 -1.72 -16.53
C LYS A 68 11.33 -2.54 -16.41
N LYS A 69 11.08 -3.38 -17.42
CA LYS A 69 9.96 -4.32 -17.42
C LYS A 69 10.15 -5.40 -16.35
N ILE A 70 9.08 -6.12 -16.04
CA ILE A 70 9.11 -7.27 -15.12
C ILE A 70 10.17 -8.27 -15.59
N LYS A 71 11.04 -8.68 -14.66
CA LYS A 71 11.92 -9.83 -14.86
C LYS A 71 11.20 -11.07 -14.35
N LYS A 72 10.65 -11.85 -15.26
CA LYS A 72 9.96 -13.11 -14.96
C LYS A 72 10.95 -14.21 -14.59
N SER A 73 10.57 -15.08 -13.67
CA SER A 73 11.27 -16.30 -13.28
C SER A 73 10.34 -17.51 -13.40
N LYS A 74 10.90 -18.72 -13.60
CA LYS A 74 10.14 -19.98 -13.48
C LYS A 74 9.57 -20.17 -12.07
N ILE A 75 10.19 -19.59 -11.06
CA ILE A 75 9.75 -19.64 -9.66
C ILE A 75 9.01 -18.35 -9.36
N PHE A 76 7.71 -18.44 -9.02
CA PHE A 76 6.81 -17.29 -8.87
C PHE A 76 7.34 -16.20 -7.95
N TYR A 77 7.82 -16.54 -6.74
CA TYR A 77 8.32 -15.56 -5.78
C TYR A 77 9.65 -14.89 -6.16
N LYS A 78 10.32 -15.38 -7.21
CA LYS A 78 11.53 -14.75 -7.78
C LYS A 78 11.22 -13.77 -8.91
N ASN A 79 9.95 -13.54 -9.23
CA ASN A 79 9.56 -12.48 -10.16
C ASN A 79 9.91 -11.11 -9.56
N LEU A 80 10.53 -10.24 -10.35
CA LEU A 80 10.86 -8.88 -9.95
C LEU A 80 9.97 -7.89 -10.70
N PHE A 81 9.12 -7.19 -9.96
CA PHE A 81 8.26 -6.13 -10.46
C PHE A 81 9.00 -4.80 -10.36
N LEU A 82 9.03 -4.02 -11.46
CA LEU A 82 9.73 -2.73 -11.57
C LEU A 82 11.19 -2.81 -11.02
N PRO A 83 12.02 -3.76 -11.52
CA PRO A 83 13.35 -4.02 -10.96
C PRO A 83 14.24 -2.78 -11.03
N GLY A 84 14.91 -2.47 -9.93
CA GLY A 84 15.73 -1.27 -9.77
C GLY A 84 14.97 -0.04 -9.25
N SER A 85 13.65 -0.12 -9.03
CA SER A 85 12.92 0.91 -8.30
C SER A 85 13.42 1.02 -6.86
N LYS A 86 13.40 2.23 -6.32
CA LYS A 86 13.80 2.52 -4.94
C LYS A 86 12.68 3.29 -4.26
N LEU A 87 12.24 2.81 -3.11
CA LEU A 87 11.23 3.48 -2.29
C LEU A 87 11.50 3.21 -0.80
N ASN A 88 10.97 4.07 0.04
CA ASN A 88 10.91 3.86 1.48
C ASN A 88 9.45 3.53 1.83
N PHE A 89 9.23 2.34 2.39
CA PHE A 89 7.89 1.88 2.77
C PHE A 89 7.29 2.75 3.88
N GLY A 90 8.09 3.07 4.93
CA GLY A 90 7.67 3.94 6.03
C GLY A 90 7.26 5.34 5.55
N GLU A 91 8.01 5.94 4.62
CA GLU A 91 7.68 7.25 4.04
C GLU A 91 6.33 7.23 3.30
N ASN A 92 6.04 6.13 2.61
CA ASN A 92 4.75 5.97 1.92
C ASN A 92 3.60 5.78 2.91
N LEU A 93 3.79 4.96 3.96
CA LEU A 93 2.78 4.77 5.00
C LEU A 93 2.49 6.06 5.77
N LEU A 94 3.53 6.83 6.09
CA LEU A 94 3.44 8.07 6.87
C LEU A 94 3.17 9.31 5.99
N SER A 95 2.52 9.13 4.86
CA SER A 95 2.28 10.21 3.89
C SER A 95 1.32 11.31 4.38
N LYS A 96 0.49 11.03 5.37
CA LYS A 96 -0.40 12.00 6.03
C LYS A 96 0.28 12.64 7.24
N ASN A 97 -0.01 13.93 7.47
CA ASN A 97 0.48 14.66 8.64
C ASN A 97 -0.60 15.64 9.15
N ASN A 98 -1.71 15.09 9.61
CA ASN A 98 -2.85 15.85 10.10
C ASN A 98 -3.35 15.26 11.43
N ASN A 99 -4.41 15.84 11.98
CA ASN A 99 -4.99 15.41 13.26
C ASN A 99 -6.03 14.28 13.12
N ASP A 100 -6.24 13.74 11.91
CA ASP A 100 -7.11 12.58 11.74
C ASP A 100 -6.53 11.36 12.46
N LYS A 101 -7.41 10.45 12.87
CA LYS A 101 -7.03 9.19 13.50
C LYS A 101 -6.19 8.33 12.55
N ALA A 102 -4.99 7.95 12.99
CA ALA A 102 -4.10 7.06 12.27
C ALA A 102 -4.19 5.63 12.79
N ILE A 103 -4.11 5.45 14.09
CA ILE A 103 -4.12 4.15 14.76
C ILE A 103 -5.09 4.21 15.95
N THR A 104 -5.83 3.14 16.15
CA THR A 104 -6.60 2.87 17.36
C THR A 104 -6.15 1.51 17.92
N PHE A 105 -5.71 1.50 19.15
CA PHE A 105 -5.42 0.30 19.92
C PHE A 105 -6.57 0.02 20.89
N VAL A 106 -6.94 -1.25 21.00
CA VAL A 106 -7.93 -1.73 21.99
C VAL A 106 -7.38 -3.02 22.58
N SER A 107 -7.25 -3.07 23.90
CA SER A 107 -6.84 -4.28 24.62
C SER A 107 -8.05 -5.05 25.16
N GLU A 108 -7.83 -6.31 25.56
CA GLU A 108 -8.87 -7.20 26.08
C GLU A 108 -9.53 -6.68 27.36
N ASN A 109 -8.79 -5.91 28.18
CA ASN A 109 -9.31 -5.27 29.39
C ASN A 109 -10.11 -3.98 29.12
N GLY A 110 -10.37 -3.66 27.86
CA GLY A 110 -11.12 -2.48 27.44
C GLY A 110 -10.29 -1.19 27.34
N TYR A 111 -9.00 -1.22 27.66
CA TYR A 111 -8.13 -0.04 27.45
C TYR A 111 -8.11 0.33 25.97
N ARG A 112 -8.27 1.62 25.70
CA ARG A 112 -8.28 2.17 24.35
C ARG A 112 -7.36 3.37 24.24
N GLU A 113 -6.49 3.34 23.23
CA GLU A 113 -5.61 4.45 22.89
C GLU A 113 -5.75 4.81 21.41
N GLN A 114 -5.56 6.08 21.08
CA GLN A 114 -5.59 6.56 19.70
C GLN A 114 -4.43 7.54 19.48
N LYS A 115 -3.79 7.43 18.30
CA LYS A 115 -2.84 8.44 17.82
C LYS A 115 -3.29 9.01 16.48
N SER A 116 -3.13 10.32 16.31
CA SER A 116 -3.31 10.98 15.02
C SER A 116 -2.10 10.73 14.11
N TRP A 117 -2.26 11.02 12.82
CA TRP A 117 -1.15 10.97 11.86
C TRP A 117 0.01 11.88 12.28
N LYS A 118 -0.29 13.08 12.80
CA LYS A 118 0.74 13.99 13.30
C LYS A 118 1.51 13.41 14.47
N GLN A 119 0.82 12.82 15.45
CA GLN A 119 1.45 12.18 16.61
C GLN A 119 2.28 10.96 16.20
N LEU A 120 1.77 10.13 15.26
CA LEU A 120 2.50 8.97 14.75
C LEU A 120 3.79 9.39 14.03
N ASN A 121 3.72 10.40 13.16
CA ASN A 121 4.90 10.96 12.49
C ASN A 121 5.93 11.49 13.49
N LEU A 122 5.47 12.20 14.51
CA LEU A 122 6.38 12.72 15.56
C LEU A 122 7.08 11.59 16.31
N SER A 123 6.34 10.55 16.73
CA SER A 123 6.90 9.38 17.42
C SER A 123 7.93 8.66 16.54
N THR A 124 7.60 8.40 15.28
CA THR A 124 8.51 7.78 14.32
C THR A 124 9.77 8.60 14.08
N SER A 125 9.63 9.94 14.01
CA SER A 125 10.76 10.85 13.84
C SER A 125 11.71 10.81 15.03
N LYS A 126 11.18 10.75 16.26
CA LYS A 126 11.98 10.62 17.50
C LYS A 126 12.79 9.33 17.50
N ILE A 127 12.17 8.18 17.16
CA ILE A 127 12.87 6.90 17.08
C ILE A 127 13.93 6.93 15.98
N SER A 128 13.60 7.46 14.80
CA SER A 128 14.56 7.60 13.69
C SER A 128 15.77 8.46 14.09
N TYR A 129 15.55 9.56 14.81
CA TYR A 129 16.62 10.40 15.33
C TYR A 129 17.50 9.66 16.34
N PHE A 130 16.90 8.96 17.29
CA PHE A 130 17.61 8.12 18.26
C PHE A 130 18.51 7.08 17.56
N LEU A 131 17.95 6.32 16.61
CA LEU A 131 18.70 5.31 15.87
C LEU A 131 19.89 5.91 15.10
N LYS A 132 19.74 7.09 14.53
CA LYS A 132 20.85 7.82 13.89
C LYS A 132 21.95 8.21 14.89
N ASN A 133 21.57 8.68 16.08
CA ASN A 133 22.53 9.09 17.12
C ASN A 133 23.37 7.91 17.61
N ILE A 134 22.81 6.72 17.74
CA ILE A 134 23.54 5.49 18.08
C ILE A 134 24.23 4.87 16.85
N LYS A 135 24.29 5.60 15.73
CA LYS A 135 25.03 5.26 14.51
C LYS A 135 24.54 3.98 13.80
N ILE A 136 23.27 3.60 13.94
CA ILE A 136 22.65 2.53 13.16
C ILE A 136 22.72 2.87 11.67
N LYS A 137 23.16 1.92 10.85
CA LYS A 137 23.37 2.05 9.42
C LYS A 137 22.48 1.10 8.63
N LYS A 138 22.40 1.35 7.32
CA LYS A 138 21.73 0.43 6.40
C LYS A 138 22.39 -0.95 6.42
N GLY A 139 21.59 -1.96 6.72
CA GLY A 139 22.04 -3.36 6.85
C GLY A 139 22.13 -3.86 8.29
N ASP A 140 22.14 -2.96 9.28
CA ASP A 140 22.05 -3.35 10.67
C ASP A 140 20.70 -3.99 10.98
N ARG A 141 20.70 -4.95 11.89
CA ARG A 141 19.49 -5.65 12.32
C ARG A 141 19.10 -5.12 13.68
N ILE A 142 17.84 -4.70 13.78
CA ILE A 142 17.21 -4.25 15.03
C ILE A 142 16.19 -5.30 15.40
N ALA A 143 16.27 -5.84 16.62
CA ALA A 143 15.27 -6.74 17.18
C ALA A 143 14.47 -6.00 18.26
N ALA A 144 13.17 -6.22 18.31
CA ALA A 144 12.29 -5.73 19.36
C ALA A 144 11.47 -6.90 19.92
N TYR A 145 11.36 -6.98 21.25
CA TYR A 145 10.46 -7.88 21.95
C TYR A 145 9.46 -7.02 22.69
N MET A 146 8.31 -6.79 22.09
CA MET A 146 7.31 -5.82 22.55
C MET A 146 5.91 -6.43 22.44
N PRO A 147 4.97 -6.06 23.36
CA PRO A 147 3.56 -6.38 23.19
C PRO A 147 2.99 -5.66 21.98
N ASN A 148 1.87 -6.16 21.45
CA ASN A 148 1.19 -5.53 20.31
C ASN A 148 0.46 -4.26 20.76
N THR A 149 1.20 -3.15 20.83
CA THR A 149 0.71 -1.80 21.19
C THR A 149 0.92 -0.83 20.01
N ILE A 150 0.51 0.44 20.20
CA ILE A 150 0.72 1.47 19.17
C ILE A 150 2.22 1.74 18.92
N GLU A 151 3.08 1.50 19.91
CA GLU A 151 4.53 1.71 19.82
C GLU A 151 5.24 0.63 19.02
N THR A 152 4.64 -0.56 18.86
CA THR A 152 5.15 -1.68 18.05
C THR A 152 4.94 -1.44 16.56
#